data_1f548b60f3cca4c3db9a8921c59b2171
#
_entry.id   1f548b60f3cca4c3db9a8921c59b2171
#
_cell.length_a   1.000
_cell.length_b   1.000
_cell.length_c   1.000
_cell.angle_alpha   90.00
_cell.angle_beta   90.00
_cell.angle_gamma   90.00
#
_symmetry.space_group_name_H-M   'P 1'
#
loop_
_entity.id
_entity.type
_entity.pdbx_description
1 polymer ?
#
loop_
_entity_poly.entity_id
_entity_poly.type
_entity_poly.pdbx_seq_one_letter_code
_entity_poly.pdbx_strand_id
1 'polypeptide(L)'
;MRLNSAEDITKVFRNEEMEDEEMEFMDGTWKKEINTWEELVGNNLLNQEAVIEGAVHSIRNMGDVAFIILRRREGLFQTVYENEMANVSIHELKEAMTIRVKGILHEEERAPHGRELSIRHIDILSTPAEPLPMAIDKWKLNTSLEAKLNYRPISLRNIQ
;
A
#
# COMPACT_ATOMS: atom_id res chain seq x y z
N MET A 1 0.27 -23.23 -53.52
CA MET A 1 -0.97 -22.44 -53.43
C MET A 1 -0.58 -21.04 -52.99
N ARG A 2 -0.71 -20.01 -53.85
CA ARG A 2 -0.31 -18.64 -53.55
C ARG A 2 -1.52 -17.92 -52.96
N LEU A 3 -1.43 -17.42 -51.74
CA LEU A 3 -2.40 -16.52 -51.12
C LEU A 3 -2.23 -15.14 -51.79
N ASN A 4 -3.15 -14.77 -52.60
CA ASN A 4 -3.17 -13.55 -53.42
C ASN A 4 -4.36 -12.70 -53.07
N SER A 5 -4.44 -12.15 -51.91
CA SER A 5 -5.11 -10.84 -51.69
C SER A 5 -5.00 -10.44 -50.23
N ALA A 6 -4.96 -9.12 -50.00
CA ALA A 6 -5.00 -8.52 -48.67
C ALA A 6 -6.25 -8.91 -47.86
N GLU A 7 -7.31 -9.37 -48.53
CA GLU A 7 -8.56 -9.82 -47.88
C GLU A 7 -8.42 -11.18 -47.19
N ASP A 8 -7.53 -12.08 -47.68
CA ASP A 8 -7.31 -13.39 -47.07
C ASP A 8 -6.47 -13.27 -45.77
N ILE A 9 -5.59 -12.29 -45.69
CA ILE A 9 -4.79 -12.02 -44.51
C ILE A 9 -5.69 -11.46 -43.39
N THR A 10 -6.66 -10.61 -43.75
CA THR A 10 -7.60 -10.03 -42.79
C THR A 10 -8.57 -11.06 -42.20
N LYS A 11 -8.87 -12.13 -42.94
CA LYS A 11 -9.70 -13.24 -42.43
C LYS A 11 -8.98 -14.19 -41.48
N VAL A 12 -7.68 -14.38 -41.64
CA VAL A 12 -6.89 -15.24 -40.75
C VAL A 12 -6.70 -14.61 -39.36
N PHE A 13 -6.66 -13.27 -39.29
CA PHE A 13 -6.56 -12.57 -38.00
C PHE A 13 -7.91 -12.30 -37.32
N ARG A 14 -9.04 -12.70 -37.93
CA ARG A 14 -10.39 -12.48 -37.38
C ARG A 14 -11.00 -13.70 -36.69
N ASN A 15 -10.28 -14.82 -36.62
CA ASN A 15 -10.77 -16.07 -36.03
C ASN A 15 -9.98 -16.57 -34.82
N GLU A 16 -9.12 -15.74 -34.23
CA GLU A 16 -8.83 -15.90 -32.82
C GLU A 16 -9.91 -15.08 -32.11
N GLU A 17 -10.88 -15.77 -31.58
CA GLU A 17 -11.74 -15.29 -30.50
C GLU A 17 -10.79 -14.91 -29.35
N MET A 18 -10.18 -13.74 -29.44
CA MET A 18 -9.91 -12.98 -28.23
C MET A 18 -11.32 -12.72 -27.68
N GLU A 19 -11.71 -13.55 -26.70
CA GLU A 19 -12.70 -13.13 -25.74
C GLU A 19 -12.31 -11.70 -25.38
N ASP A 20 -13.14 -10.74 -25.76
CA ASP A 20 -13.09 -9.40 -25.25
C ASP A 20 -13.26 -9.56 -23.74
N GLU A 21 -12.18 -9.85 -23.01
CA GLU A 21 -12.07 -9.37 -21.64
C GLU A 21 -12.23 -7.87 -21.81
N GLU A 22 -13.47 -7.45 -21.68
CA GLU A 22 -13.87 -6.07 -21.63
C GLU A 22 -12.86 -5.40 -20.72
N MET A 23 -11.99 -4.59 -21.32
CA MET A 23 -11.11 -3.75 -20.53
C MET A 23 -12.00 -2.72 -19.85
N GLU A 24 -12.69 -3.14 -18.78
CA GLU A 24 -13.40 -2.27 -17.81
C GLU A 24 -12.54 -1.07 -17.38
N PHE A 25 -11.26 -1.19 -17.68
CA PHE A 25 -10.22 -0.21 -17.51
C PHE A 25 -10.44 1.10 -18.27
N MET A 26 -11.21 1.09 -19.36
CA MET A 26 -11.37 2.24 -20.24
C MET A 26 -12.65 3.04 -19.97
N ASP A 27 -13.58 2.48 -19.20
CA ASP A 27 -14.87 3.13 -18.95
C ASP A 27 -14.87 4.13 -17.78
N GLY A 28 -13.73 4.34 -17.15
CA GLY A 28 -13.59 5.35 -16.09
C GLY A 28 -14.42 5.09 -14.83
N THR A 29 -15.06 3.92 -14.71
CA THR A 29 -15.82 3.51 -13.52
C THR A 29 -14.94 2.84 -12.46
N TRP A 30 -13.80 3.44 -12.16
CA TRP A 30 -13.04 3.04 -11.00
C TRP A 30 -13.87 3.31 -9.75
N LYS A 31 -14.40 2.25 -9.14
CA LYS A 31 -14.87 2.34 -7.77
C LYS A 31 -13.65 2.67 -6.93
N LYS A 32 -13.62 3.87 -6.39
CA LYS A 32 -12.59 4.34 -5.48
C LYS A 32 -12.67 3.50 -4.20
N GLU A 33 -11.94 2.40 -4.17
CA GLU A 33 -11.90 1.51 -3.01
C GLU A 33 -11.03 2.07 -1.88
N ILE A 34 -10.13 3.01 -2.21
CA ILE A 34 -9.12 3.55 -1.30
C ILE A 34 -9.48 4.99 -0.95
N ASN A 35 -9.50 5.29 0.33
CA ASN A 35 -9.76 6.64 0.80
C ASN A 35 -8.60 7.60 0.53
N THR A 36 -8.92 8.85 0.20
CA THR A 36 -7.94 9.91 0.05
C THR A 36 -7.37 10.32 1.40
N TRP A 37 -6.25 11.05 1.36
CA TRP A 37 -5.64 11.60 2.57
C TRP A 37 -6.58 12.55 3.31
N GLU A 38 -7.25 13.43 2.58
CA GLU A 38 -8.20 14.40 3.10
C GLU A 38 -9.40 13.73 3.79
N GLU A 39 -9.87 12.60 3.25
CA GLU A 39 -10.95 11.82 3.86
C GLU A 39 -10.49 11.15 5.16
N LEU A 40 -9.26 10.63 5.21
CA LEU A 40 -8.70 9.96 6.39
C LEU A 40 -8.39 10.94 7.53
N VAL A 41 -7.89 12.13 7.21
CA VAL A 41 -7.54 13.16 8.18
C VAL A 41 -8.76 14.03 8.56
N GLY A 42 -9.77 14.09 7.69
CA GLY A 42 -11.00 14.83 7.89
C GLY A 42 -11.94 14.18 8.91
N ASN A 43 -13.06 14.85 9.17
CA ASN A 43 -14.06 14.38 10.13
C ASN A 43 -15.15 13.49 9.51
N ASN A 44 -15.20 13.39 8.18
CA ASN A 44 -16.32 12.76 7.47
C ASN A 44 -16.38 11.23 7.63
N LEU A 45 -15.24 10.59 7.87
CA LEU A 45 -15.13 9.13 8.03
C LEU A 45 -14.92 8.69 9.49
N LEU A 46 -15.06 9.60 10.45
CA LEU A 46 -14.87 9.25 11.84
C LEU A 46 -15.88 8.18 12.28
N ASN A 47 -15.40 7.13 12.93
CA ASN A 47 -16.14 5.93 13.34
C ASN A 47 -16.79 5.16 12.17
N GLN A 48 -16.27 5.34 10.96
CA GLN A 48 -16.72 4.60 9.79
C GLN A 48 -15.57 3.71 9.24
N GLU A 49 -15.97 2.79 8.38
CA GLU A 49 -15.01 1.94 7.69
C GLU A 49 -14.19 2.78 6.69
N ALA A 50 -12.88 2.60 6.73
CA ALA A 50 -11.96 3.25 5.81
C ALA A 50 -10.93 2.25 5.29
N VAL A 51 -10.42 2.52 4.09
CA VAL A 51 -9.41 1.72 3.41
C VAL A 51 -8.20 2.58 3.10
N ILE A 52 -7.04 2.13 3.54
CA ILE A 52 -5.76 2.80 3.29
C ILE A 52 -4.76 1.84 2.65
N GLU A 53 -4.02 2.33 1.67
CA GLU A 53 -2.85 1.65 1.13
C GLU A 53 -1.59 2.43 1.45
N GLY A 54 -0.51 1.71 1.74
CA GLY A 54 0.77 2.34 2.00
C GLY A 54 1.89 1.34 2.20
N ALA A 55 3.12 1.84 2.17
CA ALA A 55 4.27 1.04 2.52
C ALA A 55 4.43 1.02 4.04
N VAL A 56 4.67 -0.16 4.61
CA VAL A 56 4.98 -0.33 6.03
C VAL A 56 6.30 0.41 6.33
N HIS A 57 6.20 1.49 7.08
CA HIS A 57 7.33 2.31 7.48
C HIS A 57 7.99 1.79 8.74
N SER A 58 7.20 1.43 9.75
CA SER A 58 7.67 0.82 10.98
C SER A 58 6.55 0.01 11.65
N ILE A 59 6.95 -0.98 12.43
CA ILE A 59 6.06 -1.81 13.24
C ILE A 59 6.53 -1.74 14.68
N ARG A 60 5.64 -1.35 15.59
CA ARG A 60 5.88 -1.32 17.03
C ARG A 60 4.98 -2.36 17.69
N ASN A 61 5.52 -3.54 17.92
CA ASN A 61 4.80 -4.61 18.59
C ASN A 61 4.87 -4.40 20.12
N MET A 62 3.70 -4.40 20.76
CA MET A 62 3.55 -4.24 22.22
C MET A 62 2.86 -5.46 22.85
N GLY A 63 2.92 -6.60 22.21
CA GLY A 63 2.30 -7.85 22.64
C GLY A 63 0.99 -8.09 21.88
N ASP A 64 -0.16 -7.95 22.55
CA ASP A 64 -1.46 -8.21 21.94
C ASP A 64 -1.88 -7.13 20.93
N VAL A 65 -1.28 -5.94 21.04
CA VAL A 65 -1.50 -4.79 20.15
C VAL A 65 -0.19 -4.41 19.49
N ALA A 66 -0.26 -4.04 18.22
CA ALA A 66 0.87 -3.44 17.50
C ALA A 66 0.44 -2.19 16.74
N PHE A 67 1.34 -1.22 16.67
CA PHE A 67 1.17 -0.03 15.84
C PHE A 67 1.93 -0.23 14.53
N ILE A 68 1.22 -0.16 13.42
CA ILE A 68 1.80 -0.22 12.08
C ILE A 68 1.70 1.18 11.49
N ILE A 69 2.85 1.78 11.22
CA ILE A 69 2.92 3.10 10.58
C ILE A 69 3.03 2.88 9.08
N LEU A 70 2.03 3.34 8.35
CA LEU A 70 2.00 3.30 6.90
C LEU A 70 2.51 4.62 6.33
N ARG A 71 3.39 4.53 5.35
CA ARG A 71 3.87 5.66 4.60
C ARG A 71 3.14 5.78 3.27
N ARG A 72 2.54 6.93 3.07
CA ARG A 72 1.96 7.38 1.81
C ARG A 72 2.77 8.53 1.24
N ARG A 73 2.34 9.03 0.08
CA ARG A 73 2.92 10.22 -0.55
C ARG A 73 2.76 11.46 0.32
N GLU A 74 1.60 11.60 0.95
CA GLU A 74 1.20 12.77 1.74
C GLU A 74 1.82 12.78 3.14
N GLY A 75 2.11 11.59 3.71
CA GLY A 75 2.67 11.49 5.05
C GLY A 75 2.63 10.10 5.65
N LEU A 76 2.82 10.06 6.96
CA LEU A 76 2.72 8.85 7.78
C LEU A 76 1.33 8.74 8.40
N PHE A 77 0.75 7.55 8.36
CA PHE A 77 -0.54 7.26 8.96
C PHE A 77 -0.43 6.10 9.94
N GLN A 78 -0.99 6.27 11.14
CA GLN A 78 -0.97 5.23 12.17
C GLN A 78 -2.14 4.29 12.01
N THR A 79 -1.85 2.98 12.06
CA THR A 79 -2.86 1.93 12.16
C THR A 79 -2.60 1.08 13.38
N VAL A 80 -3.67 0.58 14.00
CA VAL A 80 -3.64 -0.27 15.19
C VAL A 80 -4.01 -1.68 14.79
N TYR A 81 -3.10 -2.59 15.07
CA TYR A 81 -3.26 -4.02 14.84
C TYR A 81 -3.59 -4.71 16.18
N GLU A 82 -4.60 -5.54 16.18
CA GLU A 82 -5.01 -6.42 17.29
C GLU A 82 -5.00 -7.86 16.81
N ASN A 83 -4.30 -8.74 17.52
CA ASN A 83 -4.13 -10.15 17.13
C ASN A 83 -5.45 -10.88 16.88
N GLU A 84 -6.49 -10.58 17.66
CA GLU A 84 -7.78 -11.25 17.59
C GLU A 84 -8.63 -10.80 16.39
N MET A 85 -8.31 -9.64 15.82
CA MET A 85 -9.14 -9.00 14.79
C MET A 85 -8.55 -9.12 13.39
N ALA A 86 -7.25 -9.27 13.28
CA ALA A 86 -6.56 -9.26 12.00
C ALA A 86 -6.51 -10.65 11.35
N ASN A 87 -6.62 -10.68 10.02
CA ASN A 87 -6.55 -11.90 9.21
C ASN A 87 -5.12 -12.39 8.90
N VAL A 88 -4.12 -11.56 9.18
CA VAL A 88 -2.68 -11.83 8.93
C VAL A 88 -1.92 -11.71 10.23
N SER A 89 -0.99 -12.62 10.50
CA SER A 89 -0.14 -12.55 11.69
C SER A 89 0.83 -11.37 11.62
N ILE A 90 1.04 -10.69 12.76
CA ILE A 90 2.01 -9.58 12.85
C ILE A 90 3.44 -10.00 12.46
N HIS A 91 3.78 -11.29 12.65
CA HIS A 91 5.10 -11.84 12.30
C HIS A 91 5.33 -11.97 10.79
N GLU A 92 4.26 -11.98 10.00
CA GLU A 92 4.33 -12.01 8.54
C GLU A 92 4.60 -10.62 7.95
N LEU A 93 4.26 -9.57 8.71
CA LEU A 93 4.44 -8.19 8.28
C LEU A 93 5.87 -7.74 8.50
N LYS A 94 6.44 -7.09 7.49
CA LYS A 94 7.80 -6.55 7.50
C LYS A 94 7.82 -5.11 6.98
N GLU A 95 8.83 -4.36 7.40
CA GLU A 95 9.08 -3.03 6.85
C GLU A 95 9.28 -3.09 5.33
N ALA A 96 8.89 -2.04 4.65
CA ALA A 96 8.88 -1.90 3.20
C ALA A 96 7.90 -2.80 2.41
N MET A 97 7.11 -3.65 3.06
CA MET A 97 5.93 -4.25 2.42
C MET A 97 4.94 -3.17 2.02
N THR A 98 4.24 -3.36 0.92
CA THR A 98 3.06 -2.56 0.59
C THR A 98 1.82 -3.36 0.96
N ILE A 99 0.97 -2.75 1.77
CA ILE A 99 -0.26 -3.38 2.24
C ILE A 99 -1.46 -2.47 2.02
N ARG A 100 -2.62 -3.09 1.85
CA ARG A 100 -3.94 -2.46 1.92
C ARG A 100 -4.56 -2.85 3.25
N VAL A 101 -5.07 -1.89 3.95
CA VAL A 101 -5.69 -2.09 5.27
C VAL A 101 -7.10 -1.55 5.24
N LYS A 102 -8.06 -2.40 5.66
CA LYS A 102 -9.45 -2.02 5.96
C LYS A 102 -9.63 -1.97 7.46
N GLY A 103 -10.33 -0.97 7.96
CA GLY A 103 -10.60 -0.86 9.38
C GLY A 103 -11.53 0.28 9.72
N ILE A 104 -11.67 0.55 11.01
CA ILE A 104 -12.49 1.64 11.52
C ILE A 104 -11.59 2.82 11.89
N LEU A 105 -11.92 3.99 11.39
CA LEU A 105 -11.20 5.23 11.67
C LEU A 105 -11.64 5.81 13.01
N HIS A 106 -10.69 6.03 13.91
CA HIS A 106 -10.93 6.62 15.23
C HIS A 106 -10.15 7.92 15.42
N GLU A 107 -10.64 8.74 16.34
CA GLU A 107 -9.91 9.88 16.86
C GLU A 107 -8.95 9.42 17.96
N GLU A 108 -7.66 9.77 17.83
CA GLU A 108 -6.63 9.51 18.85
C GLU A 108 -5.63 10.68 18.87
N GLU A 109 -5.67 11.44 19.95
CA GLU A 109 -4.84 12.66 20.10
C GLU A 109 -3.33 12.40 20.00
N ARG A 110 -2.89 11.19 20.36
CA ARG A 110 -1.47 10.81 20.35
C ARG A 110 -1.01 10.31 18.98
N ALA A 111 -1.96 9.99 18.07
CA ALA A 111 -1.65 9.56 16.73
C ALA A 111 -1.24 10.74 15.85
N PRO A 112 -0.38 10.52 14.85
CA PRO A 112 -0.15 11.52 13.82
C PRO A 112 -1.48 11.99 13.21
N HIS A 113 -1.64 13.29 13.05
CA HIS A 113 -2.88 13.92 12.52
C HIS A 113 -4.13 13.73 13.39
N GLY A 114 -4.00 13.25 14.64
CA GLY A 114 -5.13 13.03 15.53
C GLY A 114 -6.06 11.90 15.10
N ARG A 115 -5.61 11.00 14.25
CA ARG A 115 -6.40 9.89 13.68
C ARG A 115 -5.61 8.60 13.65
N GLU A 116 -6.31 7.48 13.90
CA GLU A 116 -5.78 6.14 13.73
C GLU A 116 -6.84 5.21 13.14
N LEU A 117 -6.39 4.15 12.46
CA LEU A 117 -7.25 3.13 11.86
C LEU A 117 -7.09 1.81 12.63
N SER A 118 -8.15 1.35 13.33
CA SER A 118 -8.19 0.00 13.91
C SER A 118 -8.38 -1.02 12.82
N ILE A 119 -7.39 -1.89 12.63
CA ILE A 119 -7.33 -2.86 11.54
C ILE A 119 -8.38 -3.96 11.73
N ARG A 120 -9.08 -4.29 10.64
CA ARG A 120 -9.99 -5.44 10.54
C ARG A 120 -9.51 -6.44 9.48
N HIS A 121 -8.90 -5.94 8.41
CA HIS A 121 -8.41 -6.77 7.33
C HIS A 121 -7.15 -6.19 6.71
N ILE A 122 -6.22 -7.06 6.34
CA ILE A 122 -4.95 -6.71 5.68
C ILE A 122 -4.80 -7.54 4.41
N ASP A 123 -4.54 -6.87 3.30
CA ASP A 123 -4.10 -7.47 2.04
C ASP A 123 -2.63 -7.11 1.82
N ILE A 124 -1.78 -8.11 1.63
CA ILE A 124 -0.37 -7.89 1.29
C ILE A 124 -0.28 -7.74 -0.23
N LEU A 125 0.03 -6.53 -0.69
CA LEU A 125 0.11 -6.21 -2.11
C LEU A 125 1.49 -6.49 -2.69
N SER A 126 2.55 -6.23 -1.91
CA SER A 126 3.92 -6.58 -2.30
C SER A 126 4.83 -6.80 -1.10
N THR A 127 5.80 -7.68 -1.29
CA THR A 127 6.84 -7.99 -0.31
C THR A 127 8.20 -7.66 -0.92
N PRO A 128 9.10 -6.95 -0.21
CA PRO A 128 10.44 -6.69 -0.70
C PRO A 128 11.22 -8.01 -0.80
N ALA A 129 12.01 -8.19 -1.86
CA ALA A 129 12.84 -9.37 -2.05
C ALA A 129 13.94 -9.47 -0.99
N GLU A 130 14.46 -8.32 -0.54
CA GLU A 130 15.52 -8.20 0.45
C GLU A 130 15.13 -7.19 1.54
N PRO A 131 15.59 -7.36 2.77
CA PRO A 131 15.43 -6.37 3.82
C PRO A 131 16.04 -5.02 3.43
N LEU A 132 15.52 -3.93 4.00
CA LEU A 132 16.12 -2.63 3.79
C LEU A 132 17.58 -2.61 4.28
N PRO A 133 18.53 -2.10 3.50
CA PRO A 133 19.95 -2.05 3.86
C PRO A 133 20.26 -1.06 4.99
N MET A 134 19.28 -0.23 5.37
CA MET A 134 19.38 0.73 6.46
C MET A 134 18.01 1.00 7.08
N ALA A 135 17.99 1.25 8.39
CA ALA A 135 16.77 1.65 9.09
C ALA A 135 16.38 3.07 8.70
N ILE A 136 15.21 3.25 8.11
CA ILE A 136 14.67 4.55 7.66
C ILE A 136 13.62 5.13 8.62
N ASP A 137 13.24 4.38 9.63
CA ASP A 137 12.25 4.70 10.65
C ASP A 137 12.78 5.62 11.76
N LYS A 138 14.10 5.79 11.84
CA LYS A 138 14.75 6.61 12.87
C LYS A 138 14.75 8.09 12.47
N TRP A 139 14.57 8.97 13.47
CA TRP A 139 14.64 10.42 13.28
C TRP A 139 15.93 10.87 12.56
N LYS A 140 17.05 10.22 12.85
CA LYS A 140 18.34 10.49 12.21
C LYS A 140 18.93 9.20 11.66
N LEU A 141 19.30 9.22 10.38
CA LEU A 141 20.05 8.12 9.78
C LEU A 141 21.46 8.04 10.36
N ASN A 142 21.70 7.00 11.17
CA ASN A 142 23.03 6.73 11.74
C ASN A 142 23.83 5.82 10.80
N THR A 143 24.17 6.34 9.62
CA THR A 143 24.91 5.62 8.58
C THR A 143 25.99 6.52 8.00
N SER A 144 27.06 5.91 7.45
CA SER A 144 28.13 6.65 6.76
C SER A 144 27.61 7.41 5.54
N LEU A 145 28.36 8.44 5.12
CA LEU A 145 28.05 9.19 3.91
C LEU A 145 28.05 8.27 2.67
N GLU A 146 29.02 7.37 2.63
CA GLU A 146 29.13 6.37 1.54
C GLU A 146 27.87 5.49 1.45
N ALA A 147 27.39 4.94 2.57
CA ALA A 147 26.16 4.16 2.59
C ALA A 147 24.94 4.99 2.16
N LYS A 148 24.84 6.25 2.58
CA LYS A 148 23.76 7.17 2.16
C LYS A 148 23.79 7.45 0.66
N LEU A 149 24.97 7.54 0.06
CA LEU A 149 25.14 7.78 -1.37
C LEU A 149 24.84 6.52 -2.19
N ASN A 150 25.38 5.37 -1.78
CA ASN A 150 25.18 4.08 -2.46
C ASN A 150 23.71 3.65 -2.43
N TYR A 151 23.00 3.91 -1.32
CA TYR A 151 21.59 3.60 -1.16
C TYR A 151 20.70 4.86 -1.19
N ARG A 152 21.03 5.81 -2.05
CA ARG A 152 20.34 7.11 -2.14
C ARG A 152 18.81 7.00 -2.24
N PRO A 153 18.23 6.14 -3.10
CA PRO A 153 16.77 6.00 -3.19
C PRO A 153 16.12 5.57 -1.87
N ILE A 154 16.85 4.84 -1.04
CA ILE A 154 16.37 4.37 0.28
C ILE A 154 16.61 5.44 1.33
N SER A 155 17.80 6.06 1.37
CA SER A 155 18.11 7.10 2.34
C SER A 155 17.19 8.32 2.24
N LEU A 156 16.72 8.65 1.03
CA LEU A 156 15.71 9.72 0.79
C LEU A 156 14.31 9.38 1.29
N ARG A 157 14.04 8.13 1.68
CA ARG A 157 12.77 7.74 2.30
C ARG A 157 12.72 8.04 3.79
N ASN A 158 13.83 8.42 4.40
CA ASN A 158 13.83 8.86 5.78
C ASN A 158 13.11 10.21 5.89
N ILE A 159 12.10 10.26 6.72
CA ILE A 159 11.30 11.46 6.97
C ILE A 159 11.94 12.17 8.16
N GLN A 160 12.58 13.30 7.89
CA GLN A 160 13.16 14.20 8.90
C GLN A 160 12.13 15.26 9.29
#